data_5137b29ad86a5e168629257f63de67a9
#
_entry.id   5137b29ad86a5e168629257f63de67a9
#
_cell.length_a   1.000
_cell.length_b   1.000
_cell.length_c   1.000
_cell.angle_alpha   90.00
_cell.angle_beta   90.00
_cell.angle_gamma   90.00
#
_symmetry.space_group_name_H-M   'P 1'
#
loop_
_entity.id
_entity.type
_entity.pdbx_description
1 polymer ?
#
loop_
_entity_poly.entity_id
_entity_poly.type
_entity_poly.pdbx_seq_one_letter_code
_entity_poly.pdbx_strand_id
1 'polypeptide(L)'
;FQAEDGIRDRSPSRGLGDVYKRQLEKTAYKDKVAIFVTCYGNRNEPDVIEDLIAILKHNKIETKLVKQEKCCGMPKMELGDLESVESLKNFNIPQLMELVEDNYNIIAPIPSCVLMFKKELPLLFPDDESVQKVKNAFYDPFEFLMSLKKDGNLNTKFIKSLGEVAYHAPCHQRVQNIGPKTKDILELIPNTNITLIERCSGHNGTYAVKSEYHEISMKICKPVISKIETSNVDHYISDCPMAGHQIDNGVQNIEVRSESPFTLLREAYGI
;
A
#
# COMPACT_ATOMS: atom_id res chain seq x y z
N PHE A 1 -0.60 24.95 -0.05
CA PHE A 1 -0.66 23.92 -1.08
C PHE A 1 -2.07 23.92 -1.69
N GLN A 2 -2.24 24.62 -2.81
CA GLN A 2 -3.48 24.57 -3.61
C GLN A 2 -3.34 23.42 -4.61
N ALA A 3 -3.52 22.19 -4.16
CA ALA A 3 -3.50 21.00 -5.03
C ALA A 3 -4.83 20.77 -5.77
N GLU A 4 -5.80 21.69 -5.63
CA GLU A 4 -7.14 21.47 -6.19
C GLU A 4 -7.23 21.75 -7.69
N ASP A 5 -6.42 22.62 -8.25
CA ASP A 5 -6.57 23.06 -9.64
C ASP A 5 -5.77 22.23 -10.66
N GLY A 6 -4.74 21.49 -10.23
CA GLY A 6 -3.91 20.65 -11.12
C GLY A 6 -4.46 19.26 -11.41
N ILE A 7 -5.48 18.81 -10.68
CA ILE A 7 -6.02 17.44 -10.76
C ILE A 7 -7.29 17.35 -11.63
N ARG A 8 -7.88 18.48 -11.99
CA ARG A 8 -9.17 18.52 -12.71
C ARG A 8 -9.10 18.15 -14.20
N ASP A 9 -7.93 18.19 -14.81
CA ASP A 9 -7.76 18.03 -16.28
C ASP A 9 -7.14 16.71 -16.71
N ARG A 10 -6.92 15.76 -15.81
CA ARG A 10 -6.55 14.41 -16.25
C ARG A 10 -7.81 13.63 -16.53
N SER A 11 -7.83 12.98 -17.72
CA SER A 11 -8.89 12.07 -18.17
C SER A 11 -9.56 11.37 -17.00
N PRO A 12 -10.91 11.24 -17.00
CA PRO A 12 -11.57 10.55 -15.92
C PRO A 12 -10.90 9.19 -15.76
N SER A 13 -10.08 9.06 -14.73
CA SER A 13 -9.67 7.75 -14.25
C SER A 13 -10.96 6.95 -14.23
N ARG A 14 -10.96 5.75 -14.75
CA ARG A 14 -12.09 4.83 -14.59
C ARG A 14 -12.31 4.76 -13.09
N GLY A 15 -13.17 5.63 -12.59
CA GLY A 15 -13.28 5.91 -11.17
C GLY A 15 -13.71 4.64 -10.46
N LEU A 16 -13.37 4.51 -9.21
CA LEU A 16 -13.80 3.43 -8.30
C LEU A 16 -15.31 3.11 -8.37
N GLY A 17 -16.13 3.95 -9.02
CA GLY A 17 -17.52 3.64 -9.36
C GLY A 17 -17.69 2.32 -10.10
N ASP A 18 -16.74 1.91 -10.93
CA ASP A 18 -16.77 0.61 -11.61
C ASP A 18 -16.26 -0.50 -10.70
N VAL A 19 -15.35 -0.21 -9.78
CA VAL A 19 -14.89 -1.15 -8.74
C VAL A 19 -16.04 -1.44 -7.76
N TYR A 20 -16.82 -0.43 -7.36
CA TYR A 20 -18.01 -0.62 -6.51
C TYR A 20 -19.08 -1.48 -7.18
N LYS A 21 -19.24 -1.42 -8.50
CA LYS A 21 -20.26 -2.21 -9.23
C LYS A 21 -19.88 -3.69 -9.42
N ARG A 22 -18.60 -4.05 -9.32
CA ARG A 22 -18.12 -5.44 -9.46
C ARG A 22 -18.18 -6.22 -8.15
N GLN A 23 -18.68 -5.64 -7.06
CA GLN A 23 -18.81 -6.33 -5.79
C GLN A 23 -20.01 -7.29 -5.78
N LEU A 24 -19.69 -8.56 -5.50
CA LEU A 24 -20.50 -9.56 -4.82
C LEU A 24 -21.32 -10.53 -5.67
N GLU A 25 -20.69 -11.62 -6.01
CA GLU A 25 -21.33 -12.94 -5.92
C GLU A 25 -21.14 -13.44 -4.47
N LYS A 26 -22.21 -13.87 -3.80
CA LYS A 26 -22.17 -14.44 -2.44
C LYS A 26 -21.50 -15.82 -2.48
N THR A 27 -20.22 -15.86 -2.17
CA THR A 27 -19.52 -17.08 -1.79
C THR A 27 -19.43 -17.14 -0.26
N ALA A 28 -19.39 -18.34 0.31
CA ALA A 28 -19.17 -18.50 1.75
C ALA A 28 -17.70 -18.15 2.05
N TYR A 29 -17.45 -16.93 2.48
CA TYR A 29 -16.13 -16.44 2.84
C TYR A 29 -15.82 -16.78 4.30
N LYS A 30 -14.57 -17.14 4.55
CA LYS A 30 -14.07 -17.48 5.88
C LYS A 30 -13.54 -16.28 6.64
N ASP A 31 -12.95 -15.33 5.90
CA ASP A 31 -12.37 -14.09 6.42
C ASP A 31 -12.99 -12.88 5.72
N LYS A 32 -13.01 -11.74 6.42
CA LYS A 32 -13.61 -10.50 5.94
C LYS A 32 -12.61 -9.37 5.99
N VAL A 33 -12.51 -8.59 4.90
CA VAL A 33 -11.61 -7.45 4.78
C VAL A 33 -12.34 -6.24 4.25
N ALA A 34 -12.13 -5.10 4.89
CA ALA A 34 -12.48 -3.79 4.36
C ALA A 34 -11.21 -3.07 3.87
N ILE A 35 -11.23 -2.58 2.65
CA ILE A 35 -10.12 -1.82 2.08
C ILE A 35 -10.37 -0.33 2.33
N PHE A 36 -9.45 0.30 3.08
CA PHE A 36 -9.29 1.74 3.11
C PHE A 36 -8.47 2.11 1.87
N VAL A 37 -9.15 2.61 0.82
CA VAL A 37 -8.58 2.75 -0.53
C VAL A 37 -7.46 3.77 -0.57
N THR A 38 -7.51 4.76 0.29
CA THR A 38 -6.61 5.90 0.38
C THR A 38 -6.80 6.94 -0.72
N CYS A 39 -6.46 8.19 -0.44
CA CYS A 39 -6.55 9.25 -1.44
C CYS A 39 -5.62 9.00 -2.64
N TYR A 40 -4.45 8.38 -2.41
CA TYR A 40 -3.49 8.09 -3.46
C TYR A 40 -3.94 6.91 -4.33
N GLY A 41 -4.36 5.80 -3.71
CA GLY A 41 -4.91 4.65 -4.43
C GLY A 41 -6.14 5.00 -5.27
N ASN A 42 -7.04 5.83 -4.71
CA ASN A 42 -8.26 6.24 -5.42
C ASN A 42 -7.99 7.10 -6.67
N ARG A 43 -6.98 7.97 -6.63
CA ARG A 43 -6.80 9.01 -7.66
C ARG A 43 -5.61 8.77 -8.57
N ASN A 44 -4.55 8.14 -8.08
CA ASN A 44 -3.29 7.97 -8.79
C ASN A 44 -3.05 6.52 -9.23
N GLU A 45 -3.42 5.56 -8.38
CA GLU A 45 -3.10 4.14 -8.56
C GLU A 45 -4.34 3.23 -8.43
N PRO A 46 -5.42 3.45 -9.20
CA PRO A 46 -6.62 2.64 -9.10
C PRO A 46 -6.36 1.17 -9.47
N ASP A 47 -5.43 0.91 -10.38
CA ASP A 47 -5.07 -0.45 -10.82
C ASP A 47 -4.50 -1.28 -9.66
N VAL A 48 -3.73 -0.66 -8.75
CA VAL A 48 -3.20 -1.30 -7.54
C VAL A 48 -4.35 -1.79 -6.62
N ILE A 49 -5.44 -1.03 -6.56
CA ILE A 49 -6.63 -1.43 -5.78
C ILE A 49 -7.37 -2.58 -6.46
N GLU A 50 -7.48 -2.54 -7.79
CA GLU A 50 -8.10 -3.62 -8.57
C GLU A 50 -7.29 -4.93 -8.42
N ASP A 51 -5.96 -4.86 -8.46
CA ASP A 51 -5.07 -6.00 -8.24
C ASP A 51 -5.26 -6.60 -6.84
N LEU A 52 -5.28 -5.75 -5.81
CA LEU A 52 -5.52 -6.18 -4.43
C LEU A 52 -6.88 -6.87 -4.27
N ILE A 53 -7.96 -6.30 -4.85
CA ILE A 53 -9.29 -6.91 -4.83
C ILE A 53 -9.28 -8.26 -5.55
N ALA A 54 -8.62 -8.37 -6.70
CA ALA A 54 -8.52 -9.62 -7.45
C ALA A 54 -7.81 -10.71 -6.63
N ILE A 55 -6.71 -10.36 -5.94
CA ILE A 55 -5.97 -11.27 -5.05
C ILE A 55 -6.85 -11.75 -3.89
N LEU A 56 -7.56 -10.83 -3.22
CA LEU A 56 -8.45 -11.17 -2.11
C LEU A 56 -9.59 -12.09 -2.57
N LYS A 57 -10.21 -11.78 -3.70
CA LYS A 57 -11.27 -12.62 -4.31
C LYS A 57 -10.73 -14.01 -4.68
N HIS A 58 -9.53 -14.10 -5.27
CA HIS A 58 -8.88 -15.37 -5.59
C HIS A 58 -8.67 -16.25 -4.35
N ASN A 59 -8.35 -15.60 -3.21
CA ASN A 59 -8.19 -16.25 -1.91
C ASN A 59 -9.51 -16.45 -1.15
N LYS A 60 -10.66 -16.18 -1.77
CA LYS A 60 -12.00 -16.33 -1.19
C LYS A 60 -12.21 -15.50 0.08
N ILE A 61 -11.73 -14.27 0.08
CA ILE A 61 -11.91 -13.30 1.16
C ILE A 61 -13.08 -12.38 0.83
N GLU A 62 -14.03 -12.24 1.75
CA GLU A 62 -15.09 -11.26 1.61
C GLU A 62 -14.52 -9.86 1.68
N THR A 63 -14.67 -9.08 0.60
CA THR A 63 -14.04 -7.78 0.47
C THR A 63 -15.08 -6.67 0.35
N LYS A 64 -14.94 -5.63 1.16
CA LYS A 64 -15.69 -4.36 1.03
C LYS A 64 -14.71 -3.20 0.85
N LEU A 65 -15.19 -2.10 0.26
CA LEU A 65 -14.49 -0.82 0.32
C LEU A 65 -15.09 0.03 1.44
N VAL A 66 -14.28 0.80 2.13
CA VAL A 66 -14.79 1.82 3.07
C VAL A 66 -15.65 2.80 2.28
N LYS A 67 -16.91 2.99 2.68
CA LYS A 67 -17.88 3.75 1.88
C LYS A 67 -17.55 5.22 1.72
N GLN A 68 -17.08 5.82 2.79
CA GLN A 68 -16.64 7.21 2.82
C GLN A 68 -15.33 7.28 3.57
N GLU A 69 -14.31 7.82 2.94
CA GLU A 69 -13.01 8.00 3.55
C GLU A 69 -12.45 9.37 3.20
N LYS A 70 -11.72 9.94 4.14
CA LYS A 70 -10.86 11.10 3.94
C LYS A 70 -9.41 10.66 4.03
N CYS A 71 -8.49 11.58 3.71
CA CYS A 71 -7.06 11.33 3.89
C CYS A 71 -6.77 10.73 5.27
N CYS A 72 -5.83 9.79 5.37
CA CYS A 72 -5.41 9.20 6.64
C CYS A 72 -4.81 10.21 7.63
N GLY A 73 -4.34 11.36 7.12
CA GLY A 73 -3.74 12.43 7.93
C GLY A 73 -2.21 12.45 7.95
N MET A 74 -1.53 11.44 7.39
CA MET A 74 -0.06 11.38 7.44
C MET A 74 0.63 12.66 6.92
N PRO A 75 0.27 13.24 5.75
CA PRO A 75 0.91 14.47 5.29
C PRO A 75 0.67 15.67 6.21
N LYS A 76 -0.46 15.69 6.91
CA LYS A 76 -0.78 16.73 7.88
C LYS A 76 0.05 16.58 9.15
N MET A 77 0.21 15.35 9.62
CA MET A 77 1.06 15.04 10.77
C MET A 77 2.53 15.42 10.50
N GLU A 78 3.06 15.07 9.32
CA GLU A 78 4.42 15.42 8.91
C GLU A 78 4.66 16.96 8.86
N LEU A 79 3.62 17.72 8.62
CA LEU A 79 3.65 19.21 8.65
C LEU A 79 3.37 19.80 10.03
N GLY A 80 3.07 18.98 11.04
CA GLY A 80 2.71 19.43 12.38
C GLY A 80 1.30 20.01 12.49
N ASP A 81 0.43 19.82 11.49
CA ASP A 81 -0.96 20.28 11.46
C ASP A 81 -1.86 19.28 12.22
N LEU A 82 -1.73 19.24 13.55
CA LEU A 82 -2.41 18.28 14.42
C LEU A 82 -3.92 18.50 14.48
N GLU A 83 -4.38 19.74 14.30
CA GLU A 83 -5.82 20.05 14.25
C GLU A 83 -6.49 19.37 13.04
N SER A 84 -5.85 19.45 11.87
CA SER A 84 -6.32 18.71 10.68
C SER A 84 -6.24 17.21 10.89
N VAL A 85 -5.21 16.68 11.56
CA VAL A 85 -5.10 15.24 11.89
C VAL A 85 -6.28 14.80 12.75
N GLU A 86 -6.63 15.54 13.79
CA GLU A 86 -7.77 15.23 14.66
C GLU A 86 -9.09 15.29 13.89
N SER A 87 -9.30 16.28 13.05
CA SER A 87 -10.49 16.38 12.19
C SER A 87 -10.63 15.18 11.26
N LEU A 88 -9.53 14.73 10.65
CA LEU A 88 -9.51 13.55 9.76
C LEU A 88 -9.75 12.26 10.54
N LYS A 89 -9.16 12.13 11.74
CA LYS A 89 -9.43 11.02 12.66
C LYS A 89 -10.91 10.95 13.03
N ASN A 90 -11.49 12.08 13.46
CA ASN A 90 -12.89 12.15 13.86
C ASN A 90 -13.86 11.81 12.72
N PHE A 91 -13.44 11.99 11.46
CA PHE A 91 -14.21 11.55 10.30
C PHE A 91 -14.04 10.06 10.00
N ASN A 92 -12.80 9.54 9.97
CA ASN A 92 -12.51 8.18 9.50
C ASN A 92 -12.81 7.11 10.57
N ILE A 93 -12.47 7.36 11.83
CA ILE A 93 -12.56 6.35 12.89
C ILE A 93 -13.99 5.81 13.10
N PRO A 94 -15.07 6.62 13.12
CA PRO A 94 -16.42 6.08 13.29
C PRO A 94 -16.81 5.08 12.18
N GLN A 95 -16.45 5.36 10.94
CA GLN A 95 -16.76 4.49 9.81
C GLN A 95 -15.96 3.20 9.81
N LEU A 96 -14.70 3.26 10.26
CA LEU A 96 -13.88 2.07 10.43
C LEU A 96 -14.37 1.23 11.61
N MET A 97 -14.90 1.87 12.67
CA MET A 97 -15.48 1.16 13.81
C MET A 97 -16.72 0.34 13.42
N GLU A 98 -17.61 0.86 12.58
CA GLU A 98 -18.74 0.09 12.06
C GLU A 98 -18.29 -1.24 11.40
N LEU A 99 -17.19 -1.18 10.64
CA LEU A 99 -16.63 -2.36 9.98
C LEU A 99 -15.96 -3.31 10.98
N VAL A 100 -15.26 -2.79 11.99
CA VAL A 100 -14.65 -3.58 13.06
C VAL A 100 -15.72 -4.32 13.87
N GLU A 101 -16.84 -3.66 14.18
CA GLU A 101 -17.98 -4.27 14.87
C GLU A 101 -18.65 -5.37 14.03
N ASP A 102 -18.63 -5.23 12.73
CA ASP A 102 -19.06 -6.26 11.75
C ASP A 102 -18.00 -7.36 11.52
N ASN A 103 -16.92 -7.39 12.31
CA ASN A 103 -15.80 -8.33 12.24
C ASN A 103 -15.00 -8.28 10.93
N TYR A 104 -14.83 -7.10 10.34
CA TYR A 104 -13.89 -6.89 9.24
C TYR A 104 -12.50 -6.54 9.77
N ASN A 105 -11.48 -7.19 9.22
CA ASN A 105 -10.13 -6.65 9.25
C ASN A 105 -10.04 -5.50 8.27
N ILE A 106 -9.23 -4.49 8.56
CA ILE A 106 -9.05 -3.33 7.70
C ILE A 106 -7.65 -3.39 7.11
N ILE A 107 -7.52 -3.14 5.82
CA ILE A 107 -6.23 -3.03 5.14
C ILE A 107 -6.16 -1.74 4.31
N ALA A 108 -4.96 -1.26 4.06
CA ALA A 108 -4.71 -0.17 3.13
C ALA A 108 -3.48 -0.47 2.26
N PRO A 109 -3.53 -0.17 0.94
CA PRO A 109 -2.44 -0.50 0.02
C PRO A 109 -1.22 0.41 0.17
N ILE A 110 -1.33 1.52 0.90
CA ILE A 110 -0.27 2.52 1.06
C ILE A 110 0.32 2.46 2.46
N PRO A 111 1.62 2.13 2.61
CA PRO A 111 2.27 1.92 3.91
C PRO A 111 2.17 3.09 4.88
N SER A 112 2.17 4.34 4.40
CA SER A 112 1.99 5.53 5.25
C SER A 112 0.61 5.58 5.90
N CYS A 113 -0.44 5.15 5.19
CA CYS A 113 -1.78 5.07 5.75
C CYS A 113 -1.89 3.95 6.78
N VAL A 114 -1.28 2.80 6.52
CA VAL A 114 -1.19 1.70 7.49
C VAL A 114 -0.48 2.16 8.76
N LEU A 115 0.68 2.81 8.60
CA LEU A 115 1.45 3.36 9.73
C LEU A 115 0.59 4.35 10.56
N MET A 116 -0.14 5.23 9.88
CA MET A 116 -0.99 6.22 10.54
C MET A 116 -2.02 5.57 11.47
N PHE A 117 -2.76 4.58 10.99
CA PHE A 117 -3.79 3.91 11.81
C PHE A 117 -3.22 2.92 12.83
N LYS A 118 -2.09 2.27 12.54
CA LYS A 118 -1.48 1.27 13.44
C LYS A 118 -0.61 1.87 14.55
N LYS A 119 0.02 3.03 14.31
CA LYS A 119 1.02 3.59 15.21
C LYS A 119 0.76 5.05 15.58
N GLU A 120 0.62 5.94 14.58
CA GLU A 120 0.64 7.38 14.82
C GLU A 120 -0.63 7.86 15.54
N LEU A 121 -1.81 7.52 15.04
CA LEU A 121 -3.08 7.89 15.71
C LEU A 121 -3.17 7.31 17.13
N PRO A 122 -2.83 6.04 17.38
CA PRO A 122 -2.80 5.49 18.74
C PRO A 122 -1.83 6.17 19.70
N LEU A 123 -0.73 6.74 19.20
CA LEU A 123 0.21 7.53 20.00
C LEU A 123 -0.30 8.94 20.28
N LEU A 124 -0.94 9.56 19.28
CA LEU A 124 -1.52 10.91 19.41
C LEU A 124 -2.79 10.93 20.27
N PHE A 125 -3.56 9.85 20.23
CA PHE A 125 -4.84 9.70 20.93
C PHE A 125 -4.89 8.40 21.76
N PRO A 126 -4.04 8.26 22.78
CA PRO A 126 -3.89 7.01 23.54
C PRO A 126 -5.15 6.60 24.29
N ASP A 127 -5.95 7.57 24.72
CA ASP A 127 -7.17 7.35 25.52
C ASP A 127 -8.44 7.18 24.66
N ASP A 128 -8.32 7.27 23.33
CA ASP A 128 -9.46 7.05 22.41
C ASP A 128 -9.62 5.55 22.14
N GLU A 129 -10.57 4.91 22.83
CA GLU A 129 -10.83 3.47 22.70
C GLU A 129 -11.15 3.03 21.27
N SER A 130 -11.82 3.89 20.48
CA SER A 130 -12.17 3.59 19.10
C SER A 130 -10.91 3.54 18.22
N VAL A 131 -9.96 4.45 18.45
CA VAL A 131 -8.66 4.43 17.79
C VAL A 131 -7.91 3.14 18.13
N GLN A 132 -7.91 2.71 19.39
CA GLN A 132 -7.25 1.46 19.81
C GLN A 132 -7.90 0.22 19.20
N LYS A 133 -9.23 0.18 19.08
CA LYS A 133 -9.95 -0.92 18.42
C LYS A 133 -9.63 -0.98 16.93
N VAL A 134 -9.68 0.15 16.23
CA VAL A 134 -9.31 0.24 14.81
C VAL A 134 -7.86 -0.18 14.59
N LYS A 135 -6.91 0.28 15.41
CA LYS A 135 -5.50 -0.16 15.38
C LYS A 135 -5.37 -1.68 15.37
N ASN A 136 -6.10 -2.37 16.25
CA ASN A 136 -6.01 -3.82 16.41
C ASN A 136 -6.58 -4.60 15.23
N ALA A 137 -7.49 -3.99 14.48
CA ALA A 137 -8.09 -4.56 13.27
C ALA A 137 -7.40 -4.12 11.98
N PHE A 138 -6.41 -3.21 12.05
CA PHE A 138 -5.76 -2.63 10.89
C PHE A 138 -4.46 -3.39 10.55
N TYR A 139 -4.33 -3.85 9.31
CA TYR A 139 -3.18 -4.62 8.83
C TYR A 139 -2.56 -3.99 7.59
N ASP A 140 -1.27 -4.20 7.42
CA ASP A 140 -0.64 -4.15 6.11
C ASP A 140 -1.18 -5.31 5.25
N PRO A 141 -1.41 -5.13 3.95
CA PRO A 141 -1.99 -6.19 3.11
C PRO A 141 -1.16 -7.49 3.09
N PHE A 142 0.17 -7.40 3.01
CA PHE A 142 1.02 -8.57 3.02
C PHE A 142 1.14 -9.21 4.42
N GLU A 143 1.05 -8.40 5.49
CA GLU A 143 0.90 -8.91 6.85
C GLU A 143 -0.40 -9.73 6.99
N PHE A 144 -1.50 -9.23 6.42
CA PHE A 144 -2.78 -9.95 6.40
C PHE A 144 -2.68 -11.25 5.59
N LEU A 145 -2.12 -11.22 4.37
CA LEU A 145 -1.91 -12.43 3.57
C LEU A 145 -1.02 -13.45 4.29
N MET A 146 0.00 -12.99 5.04
CA MET A 146 0.84 -13.86 5.83
C MET A 146 0.08 -14.49 7.01
N SER A 147 -0.90 -13.80 7.60
CA SER A 147 -1.78 -14.43 8.61
C SER A 147 -2.63 -15.54 8.00
N LEU A 148 -3.19 -15.32 6.82
CA LEU A 148 -3.92 -16.36 6.07
C LEU A 148 -3.04 -17.57 5.78
N LYS A 149 -1.77 -17.35 5.42
CA LYS A 149 -0.82 -18.45 5.20
C LYS A 149 -0.61 -19.28 6.47
N LYS A 150 -0.43 -18.63 7.63
CA LYS A 150 -0.24 -19.31 8.91
C LYS A 150 -1.46 -20.17 9.28
N ASP A 151 -2.65 -19.70 8.94
CA ASP A 151 -3.91 -20.39 9.20
C ASP A 151 -4.27 -21.45 8.14
N GLY A 152 -3.42 -21.60 7.10
CA GLY A 152 -3.62 -22.53 5.99
C GLY A 152 -4.73 -22.11 5.01
N ASN A 153 -5.12 -20.82 5.02
CA ASN A 153 -6.19 -20.25 4.20
C ASN A 153 -5.69 -19.53 2.93
N LEU A 154 -4.38 -19.26 2.82
CA LEU A 154 -3.80 -18.64 1.63
C LEU A 154 -3.70 -19.66 0.49
N ASN A 155 -4.17 -19.31 -0.70
CA ASN A 155 -3.91 -20.08 -1.90
C ASN A 155 -2.43 -19.88 -2.32
N THR A 156 -1.66 -20.98 -2.34
CA THR A 156 -0.25 -20.97 -2.74
C THR A 156 -0.03 -21.66 -4.10
N LYS A 157 -1.08 -21.80 -4.91
CA LYS A 157 -0.98 -22.36 -6.25
C LYS A 157 -0.71 -21.24 -7.26
N PHE A 158 0.54 -21.05 -7.58
CA PHE A 158 0.98 -20.07 -8.57
C PHE A 158 1.18 -20.75 -9.93
N ILE A 159 0.92 -20.03 -11.02
CA ILE A 159 1.07 -20.52 -12.39
C ILE A 159 2.22 -19.88 -13.15
N LYS A 160 2.75 -18.75 -12.66
CA LYS A 160 3.91 -18.07 -13.21
C LYS A 160 4.98 -17.88 -12.14
N SER A 161 6.26 -17.95 -12.54
CA SER A 161 7.41 -17.50 -11.75
C SER A 161 7.69 -16.04 -12.04
N LEU A 162 8.37 -15.37 -11.12
CA LEU A 162 8.75 -13.95 -11.27
C LEU A 162 10.25 -13.76 -11.54
N GLY A 163 11.07 -14.81 -11.41
CA GLY A 163 12.52 -14.70 -11.61
C GLY A 163 13.21 -13.86 -10.54
N GLU A 164 14.08 -12.97 -10.97
CA GLU A 164 14.87 -12.09 -10.10
C GLU A 164 14.12 -10.77 -9.84
N VAL A 165 13.77 -10.49 -8.59
CA VAL A 165 13.00 -9.31 -8.20
C VAL A 165 13.79 -8.45 -7.23
N ALA A 166 14.01 -7.18 -7.54
CA ALA A 166 14.49 -6.20 -6.57
C ALA A 166 13.30 -5.61 -5.81
N TYR A 167 13.30 -5.77 -4.50
CA TYR A 167 12.24 -5.24 -3.63
C TYR A 167 12.74 -4.10 -2.76
N HIS A 168 12.25 -2.89 -3.03
CA HIS A 168 12.47 -1.72 -2.18
C HIS A 168 11.44 -1.69 -1.05
N ALA A 169 11.89 -1.89 0.20
CA ALA A 169 11.07 -1.74 1.38
C ALA A 169 11.07 -0.26 1.85
N PRO A 170 9.96 0.48 1.69
CA PRO A 170 9.91 1.90 2.03
C PRO A 170 9.93 2.15 3.53
N CYS A 171 10.30 3.38 3.94
CA CYS A 171 10.48 3.73 5.35
C CYS A 171 9.22 3.46 6.19
N HIS A 172 8.04 3.88 5.73
CA HIS A 172 6.77 3.68 6.43
C HIS A 172 6.35 2.21 6.54
N GLN A 173 6.85 1.34 5.68
CA GLN A 173 6.72 -0.11 5.82
C GLN A 173 7.62 -0.64 6.94
N ARG A 174 8.90 -0.26 6.93
CA ARG A 174 9.91 -0.76 7.88
C ARG A 174 9.61 -0.35 9.33
N VAL A 175 9.16 0.89 9.57
CA VAL A 175 8.86 1.38 10.93
C VAL A 175 7.61 0.75 11.55
N GLN A 176 6.81 0.01 10.77
CA GLN A 176 5.72 -0.79 11.33
C GLN A 176 6.25 -1.97 12.17
N ASN A 177 7.51 -2.37 11.98
CA ASN A 177 8.17 -3.49 12.68
C ASN A 177 7.46 -4.85 12.48
N ILE A 178 6.86 -5.07 11.31
CA ILE A 178 6.20 -6.33 10.94
C ILE A 178 7.12 -7.29 10.19
N GLY A 179 8.33 -6.85 9.85
CA GLY A 179 9.26 -7.56 8.97
C GLY A 179 8.88 -7.46 7.48
N PRO A 180 9.67 -8.02 6.57
CA PRO A 180 9.50 -7.89 5.12
C PRO A 180 8.40 -8.82 4.58
N LYS A 181 7.14 -8.60 4.95
CA LYS A 181 6.01 -9.48 4.64
C LYS A 181 5.74 -9.62 3.14
N THR A 182 5.98 -8.57 2.37
CA THR A 182 5.92 -8.60 0.91
C THR A 182 6.92 -9.63 0.36
N LYS A 183 8.17 -9.58 0.82
CA LYS A 183 9.18 -10.58 0.46
C LYS A 183 8.74 -11.98 0.87
N ASP A 184 8.31 -12.16 2.14
CA ASP A 184 7.89 -13.47 2.67
C ASP A 184 6.76 -14.12 1.86
N ILE A 185 5.85 -13.33 1.28
CA ILE A 185 4.75 -13.82 0.42
C ILE A 185 5.25 -14.11 -0.99
N LEU A 186 6.01 -13.20 -1.60
CA LEU A 186 6.47 -13.40 -2.98
C LEU A 186 7.47 -14.54 -3.11
N GLU A 187 8.28 -14.83 -2.09
CA GLU A 187 9.17 -16.01 -2.07
C GLU A 187 8.43 -17.36 -1.99
N LEU A 188 7.09 -17.36 -1.81
CA LEU A 188 6.30 -18.59 -1.97
C LEU A 188 6.12 -18.97 -3.44
N ILE A 189 6.34 -18.06 -4.36
CA ILE A 189 6.19 -18.26 -5.80
C ILE A 189 7.42 -19.05 -6.29
N PRO A 190 7.24 -20.21 -6.95
CA PRO A 190 8.35 -21.02 -7.43
C PRO A 190 9.29 -20.24 -8.37
N ASN A 191 10.59 -20.51 -8.29
CA ASN A 191 11.63 -19.86 -9.10
C ASN A 191 11.58 -18.33 -9.04
N THR A 192 11.38 -17.80 -7.83
CA THR A 192 11.36 -16.36 -7.55
C THR A 192 12.36 -16.06 -6.46
N ASN A 193 13.30 -15.15 -6.74
CA ASN A 193 14.34 -14.70 -5.81
C ASN A 193 14.14 -13.21 -5.51
N ILE A 194 14.03 -12.86 -4.23
CA ILE A 194 13.77 -11.47 -3.83
C ILE A 194 15.02 -10.84 -3.21
N THR A 195 15.59 -9.86 -3.90
CA THR A 195 16.68 -9.03 -3.36
C THR A 195 16.10 -7.82 -2.62
N LEU A 196 16.16 -7.84 -1.28
CA LEU A 196 15.65 -6.77 -0.43
C LEU A 196 16.57 -5.55 -0.45
N ILE A 197 15.98 -4.36 -0.63
CA ILE A 197 16.65 -3.05 -0.60
C ILE A 197 16.03 -2.19 0.51
N GLU A 198 16.74 -2.05 1.62
CA GLU A 198 16.32 -1.26 2.79
C GLU A 198 17.07 0.08 2.85
N ARG A 199 16.86 0.91 1.85
CA ARG A 199 17.45 2.24 1.75
C ARG A 199 16.36 3.29 1.52
N CYS A 200 16.66 4.54 1.84
CA CYS A 200 15.75 5.64 1.57
C CYS A 200 15.69 5.92 0.06
N SER A 201 14.49 6.01 -0.49
CA SER A 201 14.25 6.44 -1.88
C SER A 201 14.37 7.95 -2.09
N GLY A 202 14.64 8.72 -1.03
CA GLY A 202 14.62 10.17 -1.09
C GLY A 202 13.22 10.79 -1.13
N HIS A 203 12.19 9.98 -1.34
CA HIS A 203 10.81 10.41 -1.25
C HIS A 203 10.41 10.52 0.23
N ASN A 204 10.02 11.72 0.64
CA ASN A 204 9.55 12.01 1.99
C ASN A 204 8.33 12.91 1.85
N GLY A 205 7.14 12.31 1.80
CA GLY A 205 5.87 13.02 1.77
C GLY A 205 5.90 14.31 0.94
N THR A 206 6.01 15.45 1.62
CA THR A 206 6.03 16.77 1.00
C THR A 206 7.41 17.22 0.51
N TYR A 207 8.50 16.58 0.92
CA TYR A 207 9.87 17.00 0.63
C TYR A 207 10.25 16.79 -0.85
N ALA A 208 10.11 15.57 -1.35
CA ALA A 208 10.52 15.20 -2.70
C ALA A 208 9.69 15.86 -3.82
N VAL A 209 8.46 16.30 -3.49
CA VAL A 209 7.57 16.96 -4.48
C VAL A 209 7.85 18.45 -4.65
N LYS A 210 8.75 19.03 -3.86
CA LYS A 210 9.17 20.44 -3.98
C LYS A 210 10.38 20.55 -4.88
N SER A 211 10.32 21.43 -5.89
CA SER A 211 11.37 21.60 -6.88
C SER A 211 12.72 21.96 -6.27
N GLU A 212 12.73 22.79 -5.23
CA GLU A 212 13.95 23.21 -4.52
C GLU A 212 14.71 22.09 -3.81
N TYR A 213 14.03 20.97 -3.52
CA TYR A 213 14.65 19.82 -2.86
C TYR A 213 14.91 18.64 -3.79
N HIS A 214 14.51 18.75 -5.06
CA HIS A 214 14.58 17.63 -6.01
C HIS A 214 16.00 17.05 -6.14
N GLU A 215 17.01 17.90 -6.32
CA GLU A 215 18.40 17.42 -6.46
C GLU A 215 18.89 16.68 -5.20
N ILE A 216 18.53 17.17 -4.01
CA ILE A 216 18.91 16.51 -2.75
C ILE A 216 18.19 15.18 -2.61
N SER A 217 16.91 15.17 -2.94
CA SER A 217 16.05 13.97 -2.95
C SER A 217 16.65 12.90 -3.86
N MET A 218 17.05 13.25 -5.09
CA MET A 218 17.68 12.31 -6.04
C MET A 218 19.06 11.84 -5.58
N LYS A 219 19.86 12.69 -4.90
CA LYS A 219 21.13 12.25 -4.28
C LYS A 219 20.91 11.17 -3.20
N ILE A 220 19.84 11.32 -2.41
CA ILE A 220 19.45 10.31 -1.40
C ILE A 220 18.98 9.02 -2.08
N CYS A 221 18.25 9.12 -3.19
CA CYS A 221 17.76 7.96 -3.95
C CYS A 221 18.86 7.18 -4.65
N LYS A 222 19.98 7.82 -5.02
CA LYS A 222 21.05 7.23 -5.84
C LYS A 222 21.52 5.84 -5.40
N PRO A 223 21.71 5.50 -4.10
CA PRO A 223 22.12 4.15 -3.70
C PRO A 223 21.06 3.08 -4.02
N VAL A 224 19.78 3.41 -4.02
CA VAL A 224 18.69 2.50 -4.43
C VAL A 224 18.76 2.28 -5.94
N ILE A 225 18.82 3.37 -6.70
CA ILE A 225 18.94 3.35 -8.17
C ILE A 225 20.13 2.50 -8.60
N SER A 226 21.32 2.80 -8.10
CA SER A 226 22.55 2.03 -8.40
C SER A 226 22.40 0.55 -8.12
N LYS A 227 21.76 0.19 -7.00
CA LYS A 227 21.56 -1.22 -6.65
C LYS A 227 20.62 -1.92 -7.63
N ILE A 228 19.56 -1.26 -8.07
CA ILE A 228 18.62 -1.79 -9.08
C ILE A 228 19.33 -1.92 -10.43
N GLU A 229 20.02 -0.89 -10.91
CA GLU A 229 20.70 -0.88 -12.21
C GLU A 229 21.86 -1.89 -12.31
N THR A 230 22.49 -2.22 -11.19
CA THR A 230 23.58 -3.22 -11.14
C THR A 230 23.08 -4.64 -10.90
N SER A 231 21.83 -4.81 -10.54
CA SER A 231 21.19 -6.11 -10.38
C SER A 231 20.55 -6.52 -11.71
N ASN A 232 20.85 -7.71 -12.18
CA ASN A 232 20.16 -8.25 -13.37
C ASN A 232 18.80 -8.78 -12.94
N VAL A 233 17.79 -7.88 -12.89
CA VAL A 233 16.45 -8.19 -12.38
C VAL A 233 15.42 -8.22 -13.50
N ASP A 234 14.47 -9.13 -13.36
CA ASP A 234 13.29 -9.22 -14.23
C ASP A 234 12.25 -8.18 -13.84
N HIS A 235 12.16 -7.87 -12.53
CA HIS A 235 11.24 -6.90 -11.96
C HIS A 235 11.89 -6.08 -10.84
N TYR A 236 11.41 -4.84 -10.63
CA TYR A 236 11.63 -4.18 -9.36
C TYR A 236 10.33 -3.56 -8.81
N ILE A 237 10.15 -3.66 -7.50
CA ILE A 237 8.92 -3.30 -6.82
C ILE A 237 9.17 -2.42 -5.59
N SER A 238 8.14 -1.66 -5.23
CA SER A 238 8.07 -0.98 -3.94
C SER A 238 6.64 -1.04 -3.40
N ASP A 239 6.47 -1.28 -2.08
CA ASP A 239 5.15 -1.19 -1.43
C ASP A 239 4.57 0.22 -1.47
N CYS A 240 5.42 1.23 -1.65
CA CYS A 240 5.01 2.63 -1.79
C CYS A 240 5.13 3.08 -3.24
N PRO A 241 4.02 3.29 -3.96
CA PRO A 241 4.07 3.75 -5.35
C PRO A 241 4.83 5.06 -5.53
N MET A 242 4.69 5.99 -4.60
CA MET A 242 5.41 7.27 -4.63
C MET A 242 6.93 7.07 -4.55
N ALA A 243 7.40 6.10 -3.75
CA ALA A 243 8.81 5.75 -3.71
C ALA A 243 9.25 5.05 -5.00
N GLY A 244 8.41 4.20 -5.58
CA GLY A 244 8.63 3.58 -6.89
C GLY A 244 8.83 4.62 -7.99
N HIS A 245 7.91 5.58 -8.12
CA HIS A 245 8.02 6.68 -9.10
C HIS A 245 9.25 7.55 -8.88
N GLN A 246 9.65 7.81 -7.62
CA GLN A 246 10.88 8.53 -7.32
C GLN A 246 12.12 7.77 -7.80
N ILE A 247 12.14 6.45 -7.64
CA ILE A 247 13.21 5.59 -8.14
C ILE A 247 13.22 5.59 -9.67
N ASP A 248 12.07 5.47 -10.33
CA ASP A 248 11.93 5.50 -11.79
C ASP A 248 12.48 6.78 -12.42
N ASN A 249 12.34 7.92 -11.75
CA ASN A 249 12.89 9.19 -12.21
C ASN A 249 14.42 9.17 -12.31
N GLY A 250 15.09 8.28 -11.61
CA GLY A 250 16.54 8.20 -11.57
C GLY A 250 17.13 7.00 -12.30
N VAL A 251 16.35 5.97 -12.57
CA VAL A 251 16.78 4.77 -13.31
C VAL A 251 16.88 5.09 -14.79
N GLN A 252 18.03 4.83 -15.42
CA GLN A 252 18.31 5.15 -16.82
C GLN A 252 18.80 3.97 -17.66
N ASN A 253 19.44 2.98 -17.01
CA ASN A 253 20.19 1.96 -17.71
C ASN A 253 19.47 0.60 -17.85
N ILE A 254 18.20 0.54 -17.45
CA ILE A 254 17.35 -0.64 -17.57
C ILE A 254 15.96 -0.26 -18.09
N GLU A 255 15.30 -1.18 -18.79
CA GLU A 255 13.96 -0.96 -19.34
C GLU A 255 12.83 -1.21 -18.33
N VAL A 256 13.14 -1.93 -17.24
CA VAL A 256 12.18 -2.28 -16.20
C VAL A 256 11.75 -1.02 -15.43
N ARG A 257 10.48 -0.93 -15.11
CA ARG A 257 9.88 0.15 -14.31
C ARG A 257 9.37 -0.39 -12.98
N SER A 258 9.15 0.50 -12.02
CA SER A 258 8.59 0.13 -10.74
C SER A 258 7.19 -0.43 -10.89
N GLU A 259 6.98 -1.60 -10.32
CA GLU A 259 5.68 -2.26 -10.29
C GLU A 259 5.14 -2.34 -8.87
N SER A 260 3.81 -2.52 -8.77
CA SER A 260 3.20 -2.83 -7.49
C SER A 260 3.45 -4.30 -7.14
N PRO A 261 3.78 -4.63 -5.89
CA PRO A 261 3.87 -6.04 -5.48
C PRO A 261 2.54 -6.79 -5.61
N PHE A 262 1.39 -6.08 -5.62
CA PHE A 262 0.10 -6.70 -5.90
C PHE A 262 -0.03 -7.10 -7.37
N THR A 263 0.49 -6.30 -8.29
CA THR A 263 0.51 -6.63 -9.72
C THR A 263 1.30 -7.91 -9.96
N LEU A 264 2.50 -8.04 -9.37
CA LEU A 264 3.30 -9.26 -9.49
C LEU A 264 2.60 -10.48 -8.87
N LEU A 265 2.01 -10.33 -7.69
CA LEU A 265 1.29 -11.43 -7.06
C LEU A 265 0.07 -11.86 -7.88
N ARG A 266 -0.66 -10.90 -8.45
CA ARG A 266 -1.78 -11.15 -9.37
C ARG A 266 -1.31 -11.90 -10.62
N GLU A 267 -0.21 -11.48 -11.23
CA GLU A 267 0.39 -12.18 -12.37
C GLU A 267 0.81 -13.60 -12.03
N ALA A 268 1.44 -13.81 -10.88
CA ALA A 268 1.85 -15.15 -10.44
C ALA A 268 0.66 -16.08 -10.26
N TYR A 269 -0.48 -15.57 -9.83
CA TYR A 269 -1.75 -16.34 -9.81
C TYR A 269 -2.36 -16.55 -11.20
N GLY A 270 -2.06 -15.69 -12.16
CA GLY A 270 -2.63 -15.73 -13.52
C GLY A 270 -4.09 -15.26 -13.58
N ILE A 271 -4.46 -14.24 -12.83
CA ILE A 271 -5.82 -13.70 -12.69
C ILE A 271 -5.94 -12.24 -13.10
#